data_e1db2d959556564b6f7010d73c5862ea
#
_entry.id   e1db2d959556564b6f7010d73c5862ea
#
_cell.length_a   1.000
_cell.length_b   1.000
_cell.length_c   1.000
_cell.angle_alpha   90.00
_cell.angle_beta   90.00
_cell.angle_gamma   90.00
#
_symmetry.space_group_name_H-M   'P 1'
#
loop_
_entity.id
_entity.type
_entity.pdbx_description
1 polymer ?
#
loop_
_entity_poly.entity_id
_entity_poly.type
_entity_poly.pdbx_seq_one_letter_code
_entity_poly.pdbx_strand_id
1 'polypeptide(L)'
;CISRLIEPTSGTVKMDDVEVTKMSSKDLLELRRNKMSMVFQHFGLFPHRTVIENIGYGLEIRGNKKNDRIEKSMEVLKMVGLEGWHNNYPRELSGGMQQRVGLARALAVDPEILIFDEPFSALDPLIRREMQDELLKIQEKLQKTMVFITHDFLEAIKMGDHIAIMKDGEVSQVGTPEEIV
;
A
#
# COMPACT_ATOMS: atom_id res chain seq x y z
N CYS A 1 -9.08 -4.28 -10.42
CA CYS A 1 -9.11 -5.65 -10.96
C CYS A 1 -8.08 -6.58 -10.30
N ILE A 2 -6.80 -6.18 -10.10
CA ILE A 2 -5.73 -7.06 -9.56
C ILE A 2 -6.15 -7.76 -8.26
N SER A 3 -6.70 -7.03 -7.31
CA SER A 3 -7.21 -7.56 -6.03
C SER A 3 -8.63 -8.14 -6.11
N ARG A 4 -9.27 -8.12 -7.29
CA ARG A 4 -10.69 -8.46 -7.52
C ARG A 4 -11.68 -7.75 -6.59
N LEU A 5 -11.37 -6.54 -6.13
CA LEU A 5 -12.39 -5.67 -5.53
C LEU A 5 -13.46 -5.29 -6.56
N ILE A 6 -13.05 -5.22 -7.83
CA ILE A 6 -13.93 -5.12 -8.99
C ILE A 6 -13.63 -6.34 -9.87
N GLU A 7 -14.67 -7.11 -10.23
CA GLU A 7 -14.51 -8.26 -11.10
C GLU A 7 -14.11 -7.83 -12.51
N PRO A 8 -13.09 -8.47 -13.12
CA PRO A 8 -12.74 -8.22 -14.51
C PRO A 8 -13.84 -8.79 -15.44
N THR A 9 -14.14 -8.08 -16.51
CA THR A 9 -15.10 -8.55 -17.54
C THR A 9 -14.55 -9.76 -18.30
N SER A 10 -13.24 -9.78 -18.54
CA SER A 10 -12.52 -10.86 -19.21
C SER A 10 -11.04 -10.84 -18.83
N GLY A 11 -10.29 -11.83 -19.28
CA GLY A 11 -8.86 -11.96 -19.03
C GLY A 11 -8.55 -12.67 -17.72
N THR A 12 -7.26 -12.77 -17.40
CA THR A 12 -6.76 -13.51 -16.25
C THR A 12 -5.80 -12.64 -15.43
N VAL A 13 -5.89 -12.76 -14.11
CA VAL A 13 -4.91 -12.23 -13.16
C VAL A 13 -4.26 -13.41 -12.47
N LYS A 14 -2.93 -13.47 -12.54
CA LYS A 14 -2.13 -14.49 -11.84
C LYS A 14 -1.25 -13.84 -10.79
N MET A 15 -1.09 -14.51 -9.68
CA MET A 15 -0.13 -14.23 -8.63
C MET A 15 0.69 -15.49 -8.42
N ASP A 16 1.96 -15.45 -8.79
CA ASP A 16 2.78 -16.64 -8.99
C ASP A 16 2.08 -17.63 -9.94
N ASP A 17 1.90 -18.88 -9.52
CA ASP A 17 1.21 -19.92 -10.30
C ASP A 17 -0.31 -19.97 -10.05
N VAL A 18 -0.86 -19.07 -9.22
CA VAL A 18 -2.27 -19.09 -8.82
C VAL A 18 -3.08 -18.11 -9.65
N GLU A 19 -4.12 -18.58 -10.32
CA GLU A 19 -5.06 -17.73 -11.08
C GLU A 19 -6.09 -17.11 -10.13
N VAL A 20 -5.85 -15.85 -9.77
CA VAL A 20 -6.71 -15.08 -8.84
C VAL A 20 -8.13 -14.91 -9.38
N THR A 21 -8.29 -14.82 -10.71
CA THR A 21 -9.60 -14.68 -11.37
C THR A 21 -10.51 -15.88 -11.19
N LYS A 22 -9.96 -17.05 -10.92
CA LYS A 22 -10.74 -18.30 -10.71
C LYS A 22 -10.91 -18.68 -9.24
N MET A 23 -10.32 -17.92 -8.31
CA MET A 23 -10.43 -18.21 -6.89
C MET A 23 -11.86 -18.14 -6.38
N SER A 24 -12.21 -19.03 -5.44
CA SER A 24 -13.46 -18.92 -4.69
C SER A 24 -13.45 -17.64 -3.83
N SER A 25 -14.62 -17.17 -3.42
CA SER A 25 -14.73 -16.00 -2.53
C SER A 25 -13.97 -16.20 -1.21
N LYS A 26 -13.89 -17.43 -0.71
CA LYS A 26 -13.16 -17.79 0.52
C LYS A 26 -11.65 -17.66 0.29
N ASP A 27 -11.12 -18.25 -0.79
CA ASP A 27 -9.70 -18.22 -1.10
C ASP A 27 -9.22 -16.79 -1.42
N LEU A 28 -10.07 -16.02 -2.11
CA LEU A 28 -9.82 -14.61 -2.39
C LEU A 28 -9.78 -13.76 -1.11
N LEU A 29 -10.64 -14.05 -0.14
CA LEU A 29 -10.60 -13.39 1.17
C LEU A 29 -9.30 -13.71 1.90
N GLU A 30 -8.86 -14.97 1.89
CA GLU A 30 -7.60 -15.40 2.49
C GLU A 30 -6.39 -14.76 1.78
N LEU A 31 -6.40 -14.69 0.44
CA LEU A 31 -5.38 -14.00 -0.34
C LEU A 31 -5.26 -12.53 0.08
N ARG A 32 -6.38 -11.80 0.10
CA ARG A 32 -6.43 -10.38 0.51
C ARG A 32 -6.01 -10.17 1.95
N ARG A 33 -6.38 -11.09 2.84
CA ARG A 33 -6.06 -11.01 4.26
C ARG A 33 -4.57 -11.22 4.53
N ASN A 34 -3.95 -12.17 3.81
CA ASN A 34 -2.62 -12.66 4.17
C ASN A 34 -1.51 -12.23 3.22
N LYS A 35 -1.80 -12.03 1.94
CA LYS A 35 -0.77 -11.81 0.92
C LYS A 35 -0.77 -10.42 0.29
N MET A 36 -1.89 -9.71 0.33
CA MET A 36 -2.03 -8.41 -0.30
C MET A 36 -2.37 -7.34 0.72
N SER A 37 -1.84 -6.13 0.52
CA SER A 37 -2.30 -4.96 1.25
C SER A 37 -2.41 -3.76 0.31
N MET A 38 -3.27 -2.80 0.64
CA MET A 38 -3.53 -1.65 -0.22
C MET A 38 -3.40 -0.35 0.55
N VAL A 39 -2.70 0.60 -0.06
CA VAL A 39 -2.59 1.99 0.40
C VAL A 39 -3.45 2.85 -0.53
N PHE A 40 -4.45 3.50 0.03
CA PHE A 40 -5.45 4.27 -0.71
C PHE A 40 -5.06 5.75 -0.84
N GLN A 41 -5.52 6.39 -1.89
CA GLN A 41 -5.36 7.81 -2.19
C GLN A 41 -5.78 8.73 -1.02
N HIS A 42 -6.90 8.45 -0.36
CA HIS A 42 -7.43 9.21 0.78
C HIS A 42 -7.16 8.55 2.13
N PHE A 43 -5.99 7.92 2.29
CA PHE A 43 -5.47 7.28 3.50
C PHE A 43 -6.37 6.18 4.10
N GLY A 44 -7.71 6.29 4.00
CA GLY A 44 -8.69 5.31 4.48
C GLY A 44 -8.56 4.99 5.98
N LEU A 45 -8.13 5.95 6.79
CA LEU A 45 -7.98 5.76 8.24
C LEU A 45 -9.34 5.78 8.94
N PHE A 46 -9.45 4.98 9.99
CA PHE A 46 -10.63 4.99 10.87
C PHE A 46 -10.55 6.20 11.80
N PRO A 47 -11.45 7.20 11.68
CA PRO A 47 -11.35 8.45 12.41
C PRO A 47 -11.60 8.29 13.93
N HIS A 48 -12.28 7.22 14.33
CA HIS A 48 -12.62 6.88 15.71
C HIS A 48 -11.56 5.98 16.38
N ARG A 49 -10.52 5.58 15.68
CA ARG A 49 -9.39 4.78 16.17
C ARG A 49 -8.13 5.62 16.27
N THR A 50 -7.32 5.34 17.27
CA THR A 50 -5.98 5.93 17.39
C THR A 50 -5.05 5.46 16.27
N VAL A 51 -3.88 6.07 16.15
CA VAL A 51 -2.83 5.68 15.20
C VAL A 51 -2.45 4.20 15.37
N ILE A 52 -2.16 3.78 16.62
CA ILE A 52 -1.76 2.40 16.89
C ILE A 52 -2.87 1.40 16.55
N GLU A 53 -4.12 1.75 16.79
CA GLU A 53 -5.29 0.93 16.47
C GLU A 53 -5.57 0.87 14.97
N ASN A 54 -5.30 1.96 14.23
CA ASN A 54 -5.34 1.96 12.78
C ASN A 54 -4.30 1.02 12.19
N ILE A 55 -3.04 1.11 12.65
CA ILE A 55 -1.95 0.26 12.19
C ILE A 55 -2.24 -1.21 12.51
N GLY A 56 -2.68 -1.52 13.73
CA GLY A 56 -2.94 -2.87 14.20
C GLY A 56 -4.24 -3.51 13.67
N TYR A 57 -5.06 -2.78 12.90
CA TYR A 57 -6.37 -3.26 12.48
C TYR A 57 -6.33 -4.54 11.64
N GLY A 58 -5.41 -4.65 10.69
CA GLY A 58 -5.26 -5.86 9.89
C GLY A 58 -4.87 -7.09 10.73
N LEU A 59 -4.01 -6.89 11.73
CA LEU A 59 -3.64 -7.93 12.69
C LEU A 59 -4.81 -8.32 13.60
N GLU A 60 -5.69 -7.36 13.93
CA GLU A 60 -6.93 -7.62 14.69
C GLU A 60 -7.87 -8.55 13.91
N ILE A 61 -8.08 -8.28 12.62
CA ILE A 61 -8.90 -9.12 11.74
C ILE A 61 -8.30 -10.53 11.58
N ARG A 62 -6.97 -10.66 11.64
CA ARG A 62 -6.28 -11.95 11.62
C ARG A 62 -6.40 -12.72 12.94
N GLY A 63 -6.96 -12.12 14.00
CA GLY A 63 -7.11 -12.74 15.31
C GLY A 63 -5.87 -12.74 16.19
N ASN A 64 -4.86 -11.91 15.87
CA ASN A 64 -3.66 -11.77 16.69
C ASN A 64 -4.00 -11.25 18.09
N LYS A 65 -3.27 -11.71 19.12
CA LYS A 65 -3.42 -11.24 20.50
C LYS A 65 -3.11 -9.75 20.61
N LYS A 66 -3.76 -9.07 21.54
CA LYS A 66 -3.64 -7.61 21.71
C LYS A 66 -2.19 -7.15 21.89
N ASN A 67 -1.41 -7.85 22.70
CA ASN A 67 -0.01 -7.46 22.98
C ASN A 67 0.86 -7.60 21.73
N ASP A 68 0.75 -8.71 20.99
CA ASP A 68 1.50 -8.93 19.75
C ASP A 68 1.17 -7.88 18.68
N ARG A 69 -0.12 -7.48 18.61
CA ARG A 69 -0.58 -6.40 17.71
C ARG A 69 0.06 -5.06 18.06
N ILE A 70 0.07 -4.72 19.34
CA ILE A 70 0.66 -3.46 19.82
C ILE A 70 2.15 -3.45 19.52
N GLU A 71 2.88 -4.51 19.86
CA GLU A 71 4.31 -4.64 19.63
C GLU A 71 4.63 -4.46 18.15
N LYS A 72 3.98 -5.23 17.26
CA LYS A 72 4.19 -5.13 15.81
C LYS A 72 3.81 -3.77 15.25
N SER A 73 2.71 -3.18 15.74
CA SER A 73 2.29 -1.84 15.31
C SER A 73 3.27 -0.76 15.75
N MET A 74 3.90 -0.88 16.92
CA MET A 74 4.94 0.06 17.38
C MET A 74 6.23 -0.06 16.56
N GLU A 75 6.64 -1.28 16.16
CA GLU A 75 7.77 -1.48 15.26
C GLU A 75 7.57 -0.75 13.94
N VAL A 76 6.39 -0.94 13.31
CA VAL A 76 6.09 -0.33 12.02
C VAL A 76 5.87 1.18 12.14
N LEU A 77 5.29 1.64 13.24
CA LEU A 77 5.15 3.07 13.55
C LEU A 77 6.52 3.77 13.59
N LYS A 78 7.51 3.12 14.21
CA LYS A 78 8.89 3.59 14.23
C LYS A 78 9.51 3.59 12.83
N MET A 79 9.26 2.56 12.03
CA MET A 79 9.77 2.44 10.66
C MET A 79 9.33 3.61 9.77
N VAL A 80 8.10 4.13 9.97
CA VAL A 80 7.57 5.29 9.23
C VAL A 80 7.79 6.63 9.93
N GLY A 81 8.65 6.69 10.97
CA GLY A 81 9.06 7.93 11.64
C GLY A 81 7.95 8.64 12.42
N LEU A 82 7.01 7.89 13.00
CA LEU A 82 5.89 8.43 13.78
C LEU A 82 5.97 8.08 15.28
N GLU A 83 7.17 7.87 15.82
CA GLU A 83 7.35 7.63 17.26
C GLU A 83 6.70 8.74 18.09
N GLY A 84 6.00 8.34 19.14
CA GLY A 84 5.28 9.28 20.02
C GLY A 84 3.84 9.58 19.61
N TRP A 85 3.43 9.26 18.37
CA TRP A 85 2.08 9.56 17.85
C TRP A 85 1.06 8.43 18.02
N HIS A 86 1.41 7.35 18.69
CA HIS A 86 0.61 6.12 18.78
C HIS A 86 -0.80 6.32 19.38
N ASN A 87 -0.97 7.25 20.30
CA ASN A 87 -2.25 7.54 20.98
C ASN A 87 -3.08 8.63 20.30
N ASN A 88 -2.54 9.31 19.29
CA ASN A 88 -3.24 10.37 18.58
C ASN A 88 -4.31 9.80 17.63
N TYR A 89 -5.29 10.62 17.30
CA TYR A 89 -6.32 10.32 16.32
C TYR A 89 -5.96 10.90 14.94
N PRO A 90 -6.48 10.36 13.84
CA PRO A 90 -6.19 10.87 12.47
C PRO A 90 -6.38 12.38 12.31
N ARG A 91 -7.38 12.98 12.95
CA ARG A 91 -7.66 14.42 12.90
C ARG A 91 -6.56 15.31 13.50
N GLU A 92 -5.67 14.73 14.29
CA GLU A 92 -4.57 15.44 14.95
C GLU A 92 -3.28 15.39 14.11
N LEU A 93 -3.32 14.70 12.96
CA LEU A 93 -2.19 14.46 12.08
C LEU A 93 -2.24 15.33 10.81
N SER A 94 -1.09 15.75 10.31
CA SER A 94 -0.98 16.32 8.96
C SER A 94 -1.29 15.26 7.89
N GLY A 95 -1.56 15.69 6.64
CA GLY A 95 -1.82 14.77 5.53
C GLY A 95 -0.67 13.79 5.30
N GLY A 96 0.58 14.25 5.34
CA GLY A 96 1.76 13.37 5.24
C GLY A 96 1.87 12.37 6.39
N MET A 97 1.53 12.76 7.61
CA MET A 97 1.49 11.83 8.76
C MET A 97 0.36 10.80 8.60
N GLN A 98 -0.80 11.21 8.11
CA GLN A 98 -1.90 10.27 7.84
C GLN A 98 -1.51 9.24 6.76
N GLN A 99 -0.79 9.68 5.72
CA GLN A 99 -0.25 8.79 4.70
C GLN A 99 0.73 7.77 5.28
N ARG A 100 1.64 8.21 6.16
CA ARG A 100 2.56 7.32 6.88
C ARG A 100 1.82 6.29 7.75
N VAL A 101 0.72 6.68 8.40
CA VAL A 101 -0.13 5.74 9.15
C VAL A 101 -0.80 4.74 8.21
N GLY A 102 -1.28 5.18 7.04
CA GLY A 102 -1.84 4.29 6.00
C GLY A 102 -0.83 3.28 5.49
N LEU A 103 0.41 3.72 5.24
CA LEU A 103 1.53 2.87 4.86
C LEU A 103 1.88 1.88 5.98
N ALA A 104 2.02 2.36 7.22
CA ALA A 104 2.30 1.52 8.39
C ALA A 104 1.24 0.44 8.58
N ARG A 105 -0.05 0.78 8.42
CA ARG A 105 -1.15 -0.19 8.48
C ARG A 105 -1.01 -1.28 7.41
N ALA A 106 -0.62 -0.90 6.19
CA ALA A 106 -0.40 -1.85 5.10
C ALA A 106 0.79 -2.77 5.37
N LEU A 107 1.86 -2.25 5.97
CA LEU A 107 3.08 -3.00 6.30
C LEU A 107 2.93 -3.90 7.54
N ALA A 108 2.10 -3.52 8.51
CA ALA A 108 1.96 -4.23 9.78
C ALA A 108 1.54 -5.70 9.61
N VAL A 109 0.80 -6.00 8.55
CA VAL A 109 0.35 -7.36 8.23
C VAL A 109 1.38 -8.18 7.44
N ASP A 110 2.56 -7.62 7.17
CA ASP A 110 3.65 -8.23 6.42
C ASP A 110 3.19 -8.89 5.10
N PRO A 111 2.61 -8.13 4.16
CA PRO A 111 2.09 -8.68 2.91
C PRO A 111 3.23 -9.06 1.96
N GLU A 112 2.95 -9.97 1.01
CA GLU A 112 3.85 -10.27 -0.12
C GLU A 112 3.76 -9.17 -1.19
N ILE A 113 2.55 -8.60 -1.39
CA ILE A 113 2.27 -7.58 -2.40
C ILE A 113 1.64 -6.34 -1.76
N LEU A 114 2.20 -5.18 -2.07
CA LEU A 114 1.65 -3.87 -1.71
C LEU A 114 1.10 -3.20 -2.97
N ILE A 115 -0.16 -2.78 -2.92
CA ILE A 115 -0.81 -2.03 -3.99
C ILE A 115 -0.98 -0.59 -3.53
N PHE A 116 -0.47 0.35 -4.31
CA PHE A 116 -0.58 1.78 -4.06
C PHE A 116 -1.50 2.39 -5.11
N ASP A 117 -2.57 3.04 -4.66
CA ASP A 117 -3.54 3.71 -5.52
C ASP A 117 -3.40 5.22 -5.34
N GLU A 118 -2.61 5.87 -6.21
CA GLU A 118 -2.26 7.29 -6.17
C GLU A 118 -1.86 7.80 -4.77
N PRO A 119 -0.92 7.15 -4.08
CA PRO A 119 -0.70 7.36 -2.65
C PRO A 119 -0.22 8.77 -2.29
N PHE A 120 0.32 9.52 -3.24
CA PHE A 120 0.90 10.84 -2.99
C PHE A 120 0.11 12.00 -3.62
N SER A 121 -1.00 11.72 -4.33
CA SER A 121 -1.76 12.73 -5.06
C SER A 121 -2.38 13.81 -4.15
N ALA A 122 -2.71 13.48 -2.90
CA ALA A 122 -3.28 14.39 -1.91
C ALA A 122 -2.24 15.20 -1.13
N LEU A 123 -0.93 15.03 -1.42
CA LEU A 123 0.16 15.70 -0.71
C LEU A 123 0.70 16.90 -1.49
N ASP A 124 1.16 17.92 -0.77
CA ASP A 124 1.91 19.01 -1.38
C ASP A 124 3.26 18.54 -1.96
N PRO A 125 3.86 19.30 -2.91
CA PRO A 125 5.04 18.81 -3.65
C PRO A 125 6.27 18.50 -2.79
N LEU A 126 6.45 19.19 -1.67
CA LEU A 126 7.61 18.97 -0.79
C LEU A 126 7.43 17.66 0.00
N ILE A 127 6.30 17.52 0.68
CA ILE A 127 5.97 16.32 1.45
C ILE A 127 5.89 15.09 0.54
N ARG A 128 5.38 15.25 -0.69
CA ARG A 128 5.36 14.17 -1.70
C ARG A 128 6.75 13.62 -1.97
N ARG A 129 7.75 14.50 -2.22
CA ARG A 129 9.13 14.07 -2.46
C ARG A 129 9.73 13.34 -1.26
N GLU A 130 9.54 13.88 -0.06
CA GLU A 130 9.99 13.24 1.18
C GLU A 130 9.40 11.84 1.36
N MET A 131 8.09 11.70 1.11
CA MET A 131 7.39 10.42 1.22
C MET A 131 7.85 9.39 0.18
N GLN A 132 8.14 9.83 -1.05
CA GLN A 132 8.70 8.97 -2.08
C GLN A 132 10.08 8.45 -1.68
N ASP A 133 10.97 9.33 -1.22
CA ASP A 133 12.32 8.95 -0.78
C ASP A 133 12.28 7.99 0.41
N GLU A 134 11.33 8.19 1.31
CA GLU A 134 11.11 7.30 2.45
C GLU A 134 10.59 5.93 2.02
N LEU A 135 9.62 5.89 1.11
CA LEU A 135 9.10 4.63 0.58
C LEU A 135 10.18 3.81 -0.14
N LEU A 136 11.06 4.47 -0.91
CA LEU A 136 12.21 3.80 -1.54
C LEU A 136 13.14 3.19 -0.51
N LYS A 137 13.48 3.91 0.57
CA LYS A 137 14.30 3.38 1.68
C LYS A 137 13.64 2.18 2.38
N ILE A 138 12.32 2.19 2.51
CA ILE A 138 11.55 1.08 3.07
C ILE A 138 11.60 -0.11 2.10
N GLN A 139 11.44 0.13 0.79
CA GLN A 139 11.48 -0.90 -0.24
C GLN A 139 12.85 -1.59 -0.30
N GLU A 140 13.96 -0.84 -0.24
CA GLU A 140 15.31 -1.39 -0.19
C GLU A 140 15.50 -2.39 0.96
N LYS A 141 14.86 -2.13 2.11
CA LYS A 141 14.94 -3.00 3.29
C LYS A 141 14.01 -4.21 3.22
N LEU A 142 12.82 -4.02 2.69
CA LEU A 142 11.76 -5.03 2.74
C LEU A 142 11.72 -5.91 1.50
N GLN A 143 12.18 -5.41 0.34
CA GLN A 143 12.21 -6.10 -0.96
C GLN A 143 10.86 -6.76 -1.31
N LYS A 144 9.75 -6.03 -1.11
CA LYS A 144 8.40 -6.50 -1.41
C LYS A 144 8.02 -6.18 -2.86
N THR A 145 7.13 -6.99 -3.43
CA THR A 145 6.50 -6.64 -4.70
C THR A 145 5.55 -5.47 -4.51
N MET A 146 5.76 -4.39 -5.25
CA MET A 146 4.92 -3.21 -5.21
C MET A 146 4.25 -2.98 -6.57
N VAL A 147 2.93 -2.77 -6.56
CA VAL A 147 2.17 -2.29 -7.72
C VAL A 147 1.77 -0.85 -7.44
N PHE A 148 2.29 0.06 -8.25
CA PHE A 148 2.13 1.49 -8.02
C PHE A 148 1.27 2.11 -9.14
N ILE A 149 0.16 2.71 -8.78
CA ILE A 149 -0.72 3.42 -9.72
C ILE A 149 -0.52 4.91 -9.50
N THR A 150 -0.14 5.62 -10.54
CA THR A 150 0.05 7.07 -10.52
C THR A 150 -0.29 7.68 -11.89
N HIS A 151 -0.68 8.95 -11.90
CA HIS A 151 -0.80 9.77 -13.10
C HIS A 151 0.40 10.70 -13.29
N ASP A 152 1.38 10.68 -12.38
CA ASP A 152 2.59 11.48 -12.45
C ASP A 152 3.73 10.64 -13.06
N PHE A 153 4.16 11.06 -14.27
CA PHE A 153 5.19 10.34 -15.02
C PHE A 153 6.55 10.32 -14.31
N LEU A 154 6.93 11.42 -13.65
CA LEU A 154 8.20 11.48 -12.91
C LEU A 154 8.17 10.57 -11.68
N GLU A 155 7.02 10.42 -11.06
CA GLU A 155 6.82 9.49 -9.96
C GLU A 155 6.97 8.04 -10.44
N ALA A 156 6.38 7.68 -11.58
CA ALA A 156 6.52 6.36 -12.18
C ALA A 156 7.99 6.02 -12.48
N ILE A 157 8.74 6.95 -13.08
CA ILE A 157 10.17 6.78 -13.37
C ILE A 157 11.00 6.62 -12.08
N LYS A 158 10.67 7.38 -11.04
CA LYS A 158 11.42 7.35 -9.78
C LYS A 158 11.18 6.05 -8.98
N MET A 159 9.97 5.52 -9.04
CA MET A 159 9.51 4.43 -8.17
C MET A 159 9.54 3.06 -8.82
N GLY A 160 9.44 2.97 -10.15
CA GLY A 160 9.21 1.72 -10.85
C GLY A 160 10.47 1.09 -11.44
N ASP A 161 10.62 -0.21 -11.28
CA ASP A 161 11.59 -1.02 -12.04
C ASP A 161 11.03 -1.31 -13.46
N HIS A 162 9.70 -1.43 -13.57
CA HIS A 162 8.95 -1.56 -14.82
C HIS A 162 7.73 -0.65 -14.82
N ILE A 163 7.49 -0.01 -15.96
CA ILE A 163 6.38 0.95 -16.13
C ILE A 163 5.46 0.44 -17.22
N ALA A 164 4.16 0.46 -16.98
CA ALA A 164 3.13 0.25 -17.98
C ALA A 164 2.36 1.54 -18.19
N ILE A 165 2.42 2.12 -19.38
CA ILE A 165 1.65 3.30 -19.77
C ILE A 165 0.28 2.86 -20.26
N MET A 166 -0.77 3.39 -19.63
CA MET A 166 -2.16 3.16 -20.01
C MET A 166 -2.75 4.40 -20.71
N LYS A 167 -3.43 4.16 -21.82
CA LYS A 167 -4.17 5.19 -22.56
C LYS A 167 -5.50 4.61 -23.02
N ASP A 168 -6.59 5.33 -22.80
CA ASP A 168 -7.95 4.96 -23.21
C ASP A 168 -8.37 3.53 -22.74
N GLY A 169 -7.85 3.09 -21.58
CA GLY A 169 -8.13 1.77 -21.00
C GLY A 169 -7.27 0.63 -21.54
N GLU A 170 -6.32 0.91 -22.42
CA GLU A 170 -5.40 -0.05 -23.02
C GLU A 170 -3.95 0.21 -22.55
N VAL A 171 -3.14 -0.86 -22.51
CA VAL A 171 -1.70 -0.73 -22.29
C VAL A 171 -1.04 -0.31 -23.59
N SER A 172 -0.51 0.91 -23.64
CA SER A 172 0.14 1.49 -24.80
C SER A 172 1.61 1.10 -24.92
N GLN A 173 2.31 1.04 -23.79
CA GLN A 173 3.73 0.72 -23.75
C GLN A 173 4.07 0.08 -22.40
N VAL A 174 5.07 -0.83 -22.41
CA VAL A 174 5.65 -1.42 -21.20
C VAL A 174 7.16 -1.43 -21.38
N GLY A 175 7.90 -1.05 -20.34
CA GLY A 175 9.37 -1.06 -20.36
C GLY A 175 9.97 -0.64 -19.02
N THR A 176 11.30 -0.64 -18.96
CA THR A 176 12.04 -0.01 -17.86
C THR A 176 11.95 1.51 -17.95
N PRO A 177 12.27 2.27 -16.89
CA PRO A 177 12.33 3.73 -16.97
C PRO A 177 13.15 4.26 -18.15
N GLU A 178 14.29 3.63 -18.46
CA GLU A 178 15.17 4.03 -19.56
C GLU A 178 14.57 3.75 -20.96
N GLU A 179 13.71 2.72 -21.08
CA GLU A 179 13.04 2.38 -22.33
C GLU A 179 11.78 3.23 -22.58
N ILE A 180 11.26 3.86 -21.54
CA ILE A 180 10.03 4.68 -21.58
C ILE A 180 10.34 6.16 -21.84
N VAL A 181 11.53 6.66 -21.46
CA VAL A 181 12.02 8.02 -21.67
C VAL A 181 12.71 8.13 -23.02
#